data_489e7c8c4f910b99a02b80e41a1cbf07
#
_entry.id   489e7c8c4f910b99a02b80e41a1cbf07
#
_cell.length_a   1.000
_cell.length_b   1.000
_cell.length_c   1.000
_cell.angle_alpha   90.00
_cell.angle_beta   90.00
_cell.angle_gamma   90.00
#
_symmetry.space_group_name_H-M   'P 1'
#
loop_
_entity.id
_entity.type
_entity.pdbx_description
1 polymer ?
#
loop_
_entity_poly.entity_id
_entity_poly.type
_entity_poly.pdbx_seq_one_letter_code
_entity_poly.pdbx_strand_id
1 'polypeptide(L)'
;MSLIRKTFLFVCFFSLLSACTKREPEFSTVLDDPKPLSDFSLNRENGVSFNLESLKDRWSVLFFGYTHCPDVCPLTMYQLAEANKKLAGDIDNLPRIILVSVDPDRDSNEVLEKYVNAFGENVIGITGNIDELKKLTDQLGIFFKANKHEGENYSVNHSAAVIVINEEAEFHAVFSAPHSIEQFVSDLPIIIKGS
;
A
#
# COMPACT_ATOMS: atom_id res chain seq x y z
N MET A 1 -75.56 -22.04 -24.79
CA MET A 1 -75.13 -21.09 -23.79
C MET A 1 -73.84 -21.59 -23.21
N SER A 2 -72.70 -21.09 -23.72
CA SER A 2 -71.35 -21.53 -23.32
C SER A 2 -70.62 -20.34 -22.66
N LEU A 3 -70.33 -20.50 -21.41
CA LEU A 3 -69.58 -19.52 -20.60
C LEU A 3 -68.09 -19.73 -20.82
N ILE A 4 -67.44 -18.88 -21.61
CA ILE A 4 -66.02 -18.89 -21.83
C ILE A 4 -65.35 -18.19 -20.62
N ARG A 5 -64.74 -19.00 -19.77
CA ARG A 5 -63.95 -18.57 -18.60
C ARG A 5 -62.57 -18.14 -19.07
N LYS A 6 -62.31 -16.85 -19.23
CA LYS A 6 -61.01 -16.29 -19.53
C LYS A 6 -60.14 -16.35 -18.26
N THR A 7 -59.25 -17.31 -18.22
CA THR A 7 -58.19 -17.41 -17.23
C THR A 7 -57.08 -16.46 -17.61
N PHE A 8 -56.96 -15.36 -16.87
CA PHE A 8 -55.89 -14.35 -17.01
C PHE A 8 -54.65 -14.93 -16.31
N LEU A 9 -53.67 -15.41 -17.10
CA LEU A 9 -52.40 -15.87 -16.60
C LEU A 9 -51.53 -14.64 -16.33
N PHE A 10 -51.43 -14.24 -15.06
CA PHE A 10 -50.55 -13.16 -14.60
C PHE A 10 -49.15 -13.71 -14.49
N VAL A 11 -48.34 -13.56 -15.55
CA VAL A 11 -46.92 -13.89 -15.53
C VAL A 11 -46.20 -12.79 -14.76
N CYS A 12 -45.93 -13.04 -13.47
CA CYS A 12 -45.02 -12.22 -12.69
C CYS A 12 -43.60 -12.41 -13.24
N PHE A 13 -43.16 -11.50 -14.10
CA PHE A 13 -41.77 -11.36 -14.52
C PHE A 13 -41.00 -10.77 -13.34
N PHE A 14 -40.51 -11.66 -12.46
CA PHE A 14 -39.63 -11.31 -11.36
C PHE A 14 -38.26 -11.00 -11.96
N SER A 15 -38.02 -9.76 -12.35
CA SER A 15 -36.71 -9.27 -12.77
C SER A 15 -35.79 -9.36 -11.56
N LEU A 16 -34.96 -10.40 -11.54
CA LEU A 16 -33.80 -10.49 -10.65
C LEU A 16 -32.85 -9.34 -11.02
N LEU A 17 -33.04 -8.19 -10.41
CA LEU A 17 -32.04 -7.15 -10.34
C LEU A 17 -30.90 -7.72 -9.49
N SER A 18 -29.93 -8.40 -10.14
CA SER A 18 -28.63 -8.65 -9.58
C SER A 18 -27.98 -7.28 -9.39
N ALA A 19 -28.25 -6.66 -8.26
CA ALA A 19 -27.47 -5.52 -7.82
C ALA A 19 -26.04 -6.06 -7.60
N CYS A 20 -25.14 -5.83 -8.54
CA CYS A 20 -23.71 -5.90 -8.30
C CYS A 20 -23.41 -4.86 -7.22
N THR A 21 -23.48 -5.26 -5.95
CA THR A 21 -22.97 -4.44 -4.86
C THR A 21 -21.46 -4.37 -5.03
N LYS A 22 -20.97 -3.20 -5.44
CA LYS A 22 -19.53 -2.92 -5.45
C LYS A 22 -19.03 -3.21 -4.02
N ARG A 23 -18.11 -4.15 -3.90
CA ARG A 23 -17.51 -4.46 -2.60
C ARG A 23 -16.64 -3.28 -2.20
N GLU A 24 -16.92 -2.69 -1.04
CA GLU A 24 -16.11 -1.60 -0.48
C GLU A 24 -14.99 -2.17 0.40
N PRO A 25 -13.83 -1.53 0.45
CA PRO A 25 -12.75 -1.88 1.37
C PRO A 25 -13.21 -1.80 2.82
N GLU A 26 -12.81 -2.78 3.64
CA GLU A 26 -13.22 -2.90 5.05
C GLU A 26 -12.16 -2.36 6.02
N PHE A 27 -10.88 -2.52 5.68
CA PHE A 27 -9.74 -2.28 6.58
C PHE A 27 -8.92 -1.06 6.20
N SER A 28 -9.15 -0.51 5.02
CA SER A 28 -8.44 0.65 4.51
C SER A 28 -9.37 1.85 4.35
N THR A 29 -8.79 3.03 4.39
CA THR A 29 -9.47 4.25 3.99
C THR A 29 -9.03 4.60 2.58
N VAL A 30 -9.95 4.57 1.63
CA VAL A 30 -9.75 5.01 0.26
C VAL A 30 -10.14 6.48 0.16
N LEU A 31 -9.33 7.28 -0.50
CA LEU A 31 -9.62 8.69 -0.72
C LEU A 31 -10.62 8.83 -1.87
N ASP A 32 -11.68 9.61 -1.66
CA ASP A 32 -12.65 9.92 -2.72
C ASP A 32 -12.01 10.68 -3.89
N ASP A 33 -10.96 11.46 -3.60
CA ASP A 33 -10.16 12.22 -4.55
C ASP A 33 -8.68 11.94 -4.27
N PRO A 34 -8.02 11.06 -5.06
CA PRO A 34 -6.61 10.75 -4.92
C PRO A 34 -5.76 12.02 -5.03
N LYS A 35 -4.73 12.12 -4.21
CA LYS A 35 -3.91 13.33 -4.09
C LYS A 35 -2.60 13.17 -4.86
N PRO A 36 -2.37 13.96 -5.91
CA PRO A 36 -1.11 13.97 -6.63
C PRO A 36 0.07 14.27 -5.69
N LEU A 37 1.14 13.51 -5.83
CA LEU A 37 2.38 13.77 -5.12
C LEU A 37 3.20 14.83 -5.89
N SER A 38 3.94 15.64 -5.12
CA SER A 38 4.95 16.56 -5.66
C SER A 38 6.31 15.87 -5.72
N ASP A 39 7.24 16.47 -6.47
CA ASP A 39 8.59 15.94 -6.67
C ASP A 39 9.36 15.73 -5.36
N PHE A 40 10.08 14.63 -5.33
CA PHE A 40 11.08 14.26 -4.34
C PHE A 40 12.23 13.52 -5.02
N SER A 41 13.38 13.42 -4.35
CA SER A 41 14.55 12.74 -4.90
C SER A 41 15.20 11.85 -3.83
N LEU A 42 14.97 10.55 -3.93
CA LEU A 42 15.53 9.52 -3.07
C LEU A 42 16.39 8.54 -3.90
N ASN A 43 16.97 7.56 -3.26
CA ASN A 43 17.74 6.50 -3.91
C ASN A 43 17.19 5.14 -3.49
N ARG A 44 17.19 4.21 -4.44
CA ARG A 44 16.95 2.80 -4.17
C ARG A 44 18.16 2.17 -3.46
N GLU A 45 17.92 1.03 -2.86
CA GLU A 45 18.92 0.15 -2.25
C GLU A 45 20.13 -0.16 -3.16
N ASN A 46 19.92 -0.17 -4.47
CA ASN A 46 20.97 -0.42 -5.47
C ASN A 46 21.64 0.88 -6.00
N GLY A 47 21.37 2.03 -5.37
CA GLY A 47 21.92 3.33 -5.75
C GLY A 47 21.24 4.02 -6.93
N VAL A 48 20.22 3.42 -7.55
CA VAL A 48 19.47 4.05 -8.62
C VAL A 48 18.55 5.12 -8.05
N SER A 49 18.48 6.29 -8.73
CA SER A 49 17.58 7.39 -8.34
C SER A 49 16.13 6.93 -8.32
N PHE A 50 15.39 7.34 -7.30
CA PHE A 50 13.97 7.10 -7.13
C PHE A 50 13.23 8.42 -6.86
N ASN A 51 12.31 8.75 -7.72
CA ASN A 51 11.57 10.01 -7.71
C ASN A 51 10.09 9.79 -8.06
N LEU A 52 9.32 10.85 -8.24
CA LEU A 52 7.91 10.80 -8.60
C LEU A 52 7.65 9.95 -9.86
N GLU A 53 8.47 10.09 -10.90
CA GLU A 53 8.33 9.33 -12.14
C GLU A 53 8.52 7.82 -11.92
N SER A 54 9.32 7.45 -10.92
CA SER A 54 9.53 6.04 -10.54
C SER A 54 8.30 5.38 -9.92
N LEU A 55 7.30 6.15 -9.47
CA LEU A 55 6.04 5.65 -8.93
C LEU A 55 4.98 5.40 -10.00
N LYS A 56 5.10 6.00 -11.17
CA LYS A 56 4.13 5.88 -12.26
C LYS A 56 4.04 4.48 -12.87
N ASP A 57 2.96 4.24 -13.59
CA ASP A 57 2.65 3.03 -14.35
C ASP A 57 2.57 1.74 -13.52
N ARG A 58 2.55 1.86 -12.19
CA ARG A 58 2.42 0.71 -11.31
C ARG A 58 1.93 1.09 -9.92
N TRP A 59 0.95 0.34 -9.43
CA TRP A 59 0.54 0.41 -8.03
C TRP A 59 1.72 0.15 -7.09
N SER A 60 1.81 0.92 -6.03
CA SER A 60 2.85 0.80 -5.02
C SER A 60 2.25 0.87 -3.62
N VAL A 61 2.79 0.05 -2.71
CA VAL A 61 2.45 0.03 -1.30
C VAL A 61 3.68 0.47 -0.52
N LEU A 62 3.62 1.62 0.14
CA LEU A 62 4.73 2.23 0.87
C LEU A 62 4.56 1.99 2.36
N PHE A 63 5.59 1.47 3.00
CA PHE A 63 5.72 1.39 4.45
C PHE A 63 6.94 2.20 4.89
N PHE A 64 6.76 3.03 5.91
CA PHE A 64 7.82 3.87 6.47
C PHE A 64 8.39 3.20 7.71
N GLY A 65 9.69 2.95 7.70
CA GLY A 65 10.35 2.18 8.76
C GLY A 65 11.86 2.32 8.70
N TYR A 66 12.59 1.42 9.35
CA TYR A 66 14.04 1.38 9.34
C TYR A 66 14.55 -0.04 9.65
N THR A 67 15.76 -0.38 9.19
CA THR A 67 16.26 -1.76 9.25
C THR A 67 16.58 -2.24 10.67
N HIS A 68 16.91 -1.30 11.58
CA HIS A 68 17.23 -1.59 12.99
C HIS A 68 15.99 -1.68 13.91
N CYS A 69 14.77 -1.60 13.35
CA CYS A 69 13.55 -1.81 14.11
C CYS A 69 13.42 -3.30 14.50
N PRO A 70 13.27 -3.62 15.81
CA PRO A 70 13.34 -5.01 16.25
C PRO A 70 12.02 -5.79 16.04
N ASP A 71 10.90 -5.14 15.77
CA ASP A 71 9.58 -5.79 15.85
C ASP A 71 8.63 -5.36 14.73
N VAL A 72 8.06 -4.17 14.78
CA VAL A 72 6.95 -3.73 13.92
C VAL A 72 7.34 -3.72 12.43
N CYS A 73 8.55 -3.22 12.09
CA CYS A 73 8.94 -3.10 10.69
C CYS A 73 9.10 -4.46 9.99
N PRO A 74 9.88 -5.42 10.52
CA PRO A 74 9.99 -6.72 9.87
C PRO A 74 8.65 -7.47 9.82
N LEU A 75 7.80 -7.32 10.84
CA LEU A 75 6.47 -7.93 10.85
C LEU A 75 5.59 -7.35 9.73
N THR A 76 5.50 -6.04 9.60
CA THR A 76 4.69 -5.40 8.56
C THR A 76 5.19 -5.73 7.15
N MET A 77 6.51 -5.71 6.94
CA MET A 77 7.11 -6.10 5.66
C MET A 77 6.80 -7.56 5.29
N TYR A 78 6.89 -8.47 6.27
CA TYR A 78 6.51 -9.87 6.09
C TYR A 78 5.02 -10.01 5.72
N GLN A 79 4.13 -9.30 6.42
CA GLN A 79 2.68 -9.34 6.14
C GLN A 79 2.35 -8.84 4.72
N LEU A 80 3.00 -7.76 4.27
CA LEU A 80 2.84 -7.24 2.90
C LEU A 80 3.35 -8.24 1.85
N ALA A 81 4.52 -8.82 2.07
CA ALA A 81 5.11 -9.81 1.17
C ALA A 81 4.24 -11.08 1.06
N GLU A 82 3.73 -11.59 2.18
CA GLU A 82 2.83 -12.75 2.19
C GLU A 82 1.47 -12.43 1.56
N ALA A 83 0.93 -11.22 1.77
CA ALA A 83 -0.29 -10.79 1.10
C ALA A 83 -0.10 -10.78 -0.43
N ASN A 84 1.00 -10.21 -0.94
CA ASN A 84 1.32 -10.24 -2.37
C ASN A 84 1.44 -11.66 -2.93
N LYS A 85 2.05 -12.58 -2.19
CA LYS A 85 2.11 -14.00 -2.60
C LYS A 85 0.71 -14.62 -2.72
N LYS A 86 -0.17 -14.34 -1.75
CA LYS A 86 -1.56 -14.85 -1.78
C LYS A 86 -2.38 -14.24 -2.91
N LEU A 87 -2.10 -13.00 -3.29
CA LEU A 87 -2.78 -12.29 -4.37
C LEU A 87 -2.20 -12.60 -5.77
N ALA A 88 -1.09 -13.35 -5.84
CA ALA A 88 -0.51 -13.78 -7.11
C ALA A 88 -1.51 -14.68 -7.87
N GLY A 89 -1.92 -14.22 -9.05
CA GLY A 89 -2.96 -14.87 -9.85
C GLY A 89 -4.35 -14.24 -9.75
N ASP A 90 -4.62 -13.46 -8.69
CA ASP A 90 -5.86 -12.69 -8.56
C ASP A 90 -5.71 -11.26 -9.10
N ILE A 91 -4.50 -10.73 -9.07
CA ILE A 91 -4.13 -9.41 -9.58
C ILE A 91 -3.02 -9.60 -10.62
N ASP A 92 -3.24 -9.16 -11.86
CA ASP A 92 -2.27 -9.32 -12.96
C ASP A 92 -0.96 -8.56 -12.68
N ASN A 93 -1.07 -7.34 -12.13
CA ASN A 93 0.05 -6.51 -11.75
C ASN A 93 0.04 -6.26 -10.24
N LEU A 94 0.66 -7.16 -9.48
CA LEU A 94 0.81 -6.99 -8.05
C LEU A 94 1.47 -5.65 -7.70
N PRO A 95 0.98 -4.95 -6.67
CA PRO A 95 1.61 -3.72 -6.25
C PRO A 95 3.05 -3.97 -5.80
N ARG A 96 3.93 -3.04 -6.14
CA ARG A 96 5.30 -3.03 -5.66
C ARG A 96 5.30 -2.67 -4.18
N ILE A 97 6.05 -3.39 -3.36
CA ILE A 97 6.23 -3.08 -1.94
C ILE A 97 7.48 -2.22 -1.79
N ILE A 98 7.35 -1.08 -1.13
CA ILE A 98 8.43 -0.12 -0.95
C ILE A 98 8.63 0.13 0.54
N LEU A 99 9.80 -0.25 1.08
CA LEU A 99 10.25 0.24 2.37
C LEU A 99 10.90 1.60 2.17
N VAL A 100 10.31 2.64 2.73
CA VAL A 100 10.90 3.97 2.83
C VAL A 100 11.65 4.05 4.14
N SER A 101 13.00 3.92 4.09
CA SER A 101 13.78 4.06 5.32
C SER A 101 13.82 5.52 5.76
N VAL A 102 13.41 5.74 7.01
CA VAL A 102 13.42 7.04 7.70
C VAL A 102 14.63 7.21 8.61
N ASP A 103 15.63 6.35 8.46
CA ASP A 103 16.90 6.38 9.19
C ASP A 103 18.12 6.33 8.26
N PRO A 104 18.33 7.35 7.44
CA PRO A 104 19.42 7.36 6.44
C PRO A 104 20.82 7.34 7.07
N ASP A 105 20.95 7.62 8.35
CA ASP A 105 22.25 7.58 9.03
C ASP A 105 22.78 6.14 9.23
N ARG A 106 21.88 5.17 9.42
CA ARG A 106 22.23 3.75 9.65
C ARG A 106 21.87 2.85 8.47
N ASP A 107 20.89 3.21 7.68
CA ASP A 107 20.38 2.42 6.57
C ASP A 107 21.11 2.80 5.27
N SER A 108 22.39 2.38 5.13
CA SER A 108 23.10 2.49 3.86
C SER A 108 22.40 1.67 2.77
N ASN A 109 22.73 1.93 1.50
CA ASN A 109 22.18 1.17 0.37
C ASN A 109 22.39 -0.34 0.56
N GLU A 110 23.58 -0.77 0.98
CA GLU A 110 23.91 -2.19 1.21
C GLU A 110 23.11 -2.82 2.35
N VAL A 111 22.91 -2.06 3.45
CA VAL A 111 22.11 -2.51 4.60
C VAL A 111 20.65 -2.66 4.17
N LEU A 112 20.14 -1.68 3.43
CA LEU A 112 18.76 -1.65 2.96
C LEU A 112 18.51 -2.76 1.93
N GLU A 113 19.43 -2.98 0.98
CA GLU A 113 19.37 -4.06 -0.01
C GLU A 113 19.27 -5.43 0.67
N LYS A 114 20.19 -5.70 1.62
CA LYS A 114 20.17 -6.95 2.36
C LYS A 114 18.86 -7.16 3.12
N TYR A 115 18.31 -6.09 3.69
CA TYR A 115 17.07 -6.14 4.45
C TYR A 115 15.87 -6.45 3.56
N VAL A 116 15.68 -5.71 2.47
CA VAL A 116 14.50 -5.87 1.61
C VAL A 116 14.52 -7.18 0.81
N ASN A 117 15.68 -7.68 0.43
CA ASN A 117 15.85 -8.96 -0.25
C ASN A 117 15.33 -10.15 0.57
N ALA A 118 15.26 -10.03 1.90
CA ALA A 118 14.67 -11.06 2.76
C ALA A 118 13.17 -11.25 2.56
N PHE A 119 12.48 -10.28 1.94
CA PHE A 119 11.03 -10.30 1.76
C PHE A 119 10.59 -10.66 0.33
N GLY A 120 11.50 -10.72 -0.63
CA GLY A 120 11.24 -11.18 -1.99
C GLY A 120 11.54 -10.14 -3.08
N GLU A 121 11.51 -10.58 -4.34
CA GLU A 121 11.94 -9.80 -5.51
C GLU A 121 11.06 -8.56 -5.81
N ASN A 122 9.81 -8.55 -5.34
CA ASN A 122 8.88 -7.44 -5.56
C ASN A 122 8.95 -6.37 -4.46
N VAL A 123 9.97 -6.45 -3.59
CA VAL A 123 10.21 -5.53 -2.48
C VAL A 123 11.44 -4.71 -2.79
N ILE A 124 11.34 -3.40 -2.67
CA ILE A 124 12.45 -2.47 -2.82
C ILE A 124 12.60 -1.60 -1.59
N GLY A 125 13.80 -1.12 -1.33
CA GLY A 125 14.09 -0.16 -0.29
C GLY A 125 14.46 1.19 -0.89
N ILE A 126 13.96 2.28 -0.34
CA ILE A 126 14.37 3.62 -0.71
C ILE A 126 14.77 4.41 0.53
N THR A 127 15.77 5.26 0.36
CA THR A 127 16.23 6.19 1.40
C THR A 127 16.92 7.40 0.73
N GLY A 128 17.35 8.36 1.51
CA GLY A 128 18.07 9.51 0.97
C GLY A 128 18.25 10.64 1.97
N ASN A 129 18.46 11.85 1.47
CA ASN A 129 18.59 13.02 2.31
C ASN A 129 17.33 13.23 3.15
N ILE A 130 17.53 13.66 4.41
CA ILE A 130 16.44 13.87 5.38
C ILE A 130 15.41 14.88 4.88
N ASP A 131 15.82 15.90 4.14
CA ASP A 131 14.90 16.93 3.63
C ASP A 131 14.04 16.37 2.48
N GLU A 132 14.58 15.49 1.64
CA GLU A 132 13.83 14.79 0.59
C GLU A 132 12.87 13.74 1.19
N LEU A 133 13.30 13.03 2.25
CA LEU A 133 12.41 12.15 3.01
C LEU A 133 11.24 12.93 3.61
N LYS A 134 11.49 14.12 4.18
CA LYS A 134 10.43 14.99 4.71
C LYS A 134 9.48 15.46 3.60
N LYS A 135 9.97 15.83 2.42
CA LYS A 135 9.11 16.19 1.30
C LYS A 135 8.11 15.07 0.97
N LEU A 136 8.54 13.82 0.95
CA LEU A 136 7.65 12.68 0.70
C LEU A 136 6.71 12.43 1.88
N THR A 137 7.23 12.39 3.10
CA THR A 137 6.44 12.05 4.29
C THR A 137 5.39 13.10 4.63
N ASP A 138 5.71 14.39 4.47
CA ASP A 138 4.78 15.50 4.75
C ASP A 138 3.54 15.46 3.86
N GLN A 139 3.72 15.10 2.57
CA GLN A 139 2.62 14.96 1.61
C GLN A 139 1.67 13.80 1.97
N LEU A 140 2.20 12.77 2.63
CA LEU A 140 1.49 11.54 2.99
C LEU A 140 0.99 11.55 4.45
N GLY A 141 1.25 12.64 5.19
CA GLY A 141 0.89 12.73 6.61
C GLY A 141 1.66 11.76 7.51
N ILE A 142 2.86 11.36 7.09
CA ILE A 142 3.73 10.45 7.83
C ILE A 142 4.67 11.23 8.74
N PHE A 143 4.61 10.93 10.01
CA PHE A 143 5.55 11.46 11.02
C PHE A 143 6.71 10.50 11.22
N PHE A 144 7.92 11.03 11.43
CA PHE A 144 9.06 10.29 11.94
C PHE A 144 10.01 11.17 12.76
N LYS A 145 10.70 10.57 13.73
CA LYS A 145 11.69 11.25 14.59
C LYS A 145 12.66 10.24 15.20
N ALA A 146 13.94 10.42 14.95
CA ALA A 146 15.01 9.66 15.58
C ALA A 146 15.28 10.15 17.01
N ASN A 147 15.44 9.22 17.96
CA ASN A 147 15.74 9.48 19.37
C ASN A 147 17.24 9.38 19.63
N LYS A 148 18.06 10.17 18.92
CA LYS A 148 19.54 10.07 18.92
C LYS A 148 20.20 10.25 20.30
N HIS A 149 19.50 10.74 21.31
CA HIS A 149 20.00 10.80 22.70
C HIS A 149 20.12 9.42 23.36
N GLU A 150 19.55 8.37 22.77
CA GLU A 150 19.70 6.98 23.23
C GLU A 150 21.04 6.32 22.83
N GLY A 151 21.94 7.08 22.19
CA GLY A 151 23.23 6.58 21.72
C GLY A 151 23.15 5.93 20.34
N GLU A 152 24.08 5.01 20.02
CA GLU A 152 24.16 4.37 18.68
C GLU A 152 22.97 3.46 18.37
N ASN A 153 22.35 2.88 19.40
CA ASN A 153 21.20 1.98 19.26
C ASN A 153 19.85 2.72 19.41
N TYR A 154 19.77 3.97 18.98
CA TYR A 154 18.57 4.78 19.11
C TYR A 154 17.37 4.19 18.36
N SER A 155 16.18 4.48 18.87
CA SER A 155 14.92 4.20 18.22
C SER A 155 14.51 5.32 17.26
N VAL A 156 13.69 5.00 16.25
CA VAL A 156 13.03 6.01 15.42
C VAL A 156 11.52 5.84 15.58
N ASN A 157 10.90 6.84 16.19
CA ASN A 157 9.44 6.92 16.23
C ASN A 157 8.91 7.27 14.85
N HIS A 158 7.99 6.51 14.33
CA HIS A 158 7.39 6.77 13.01
C HIS A 158 5.93 6.32 12.96
N SER A 159 5.17 6.87 12.01
CA SER A 159 3.82 6.39 11.70
C SER A 159 3.90 4.96 11.15
N ALA A 160 3.06 4.08 11.67
CA ALA A 160 2.99 2.70 11.22
C ALA A 160 1.98 2.48 10.08
N ALA A 161 1.50 3.54 9.45
CA ALA A 161 0.57 3.45 8.32
C ALA A 161 1.23 2.86 7.08
N VAL A 162 0.45 2.11 6.31
CA VAL A 162 0.81 1.64 4.97
C VAL A 162 0.03 2.46 3.96
N ILE A 163 0.75 3.12 3.05
CA ILE A 163 0.20 4.03 2.04
C ILE A 163 0.10 3.31 0.71
N VAL A 164 -1.02 3.45 0.01
CA VAL A 164 -1.22 2.94 -1.34
C VAL A 164 -1.14 4.10 -2.33
N ILE A 165 -0.27 3.96 -3.32
CA ILE A 165 -0.08 4.92 -4.41
C ILE A 165 -0.56 4.25 -5.70
N ASN A 166 -1.39 4.96 -6.48
CA ASN A 166 -1.90 4.48 -7.76
C ASN A 166 -0.89 4.62 -8.92
N GLU A 167 -1.28 4.23 -10.11
CA GLU A 167 -0.43 4.24 -11.32
C GLU A 167 -0.13 5.65 -11.82
N GLU A 168 -0.88 6.65 -11.41
CA GLU A 168 -0.65 8.07 -11.69
C GLU A 168 0.28 8.74 -10.67
N ALA A 169 0.84 7.98 -9.72
CA ALA A 169 1.65 8.46 -8.60
C ALA A 169 0.87 9.37 -7.64
N GLU A 170 -0.36 9.01 -7.32
CA GLU A 170 -1.22 9.73 -6.40
C GLU A 170 -1.45 8.92 -5.10
N PHE A 171 -1.53 9.60 -3.97
CA PHE A 171 -1.96 9.01 -2.71
C PHE A 171 -3.43 8.62 -2.80
N HIS A 172 -3.69 7.32 -2.85
CA HIS A 172 -4.99 6.76 -3.12
C HIS A 172 -5.69 6.15 -1.90
N ALA A 173 -4.95 5.41 -1.08
CA ALA A 173 -5.52 4.78 0.11
C ALA A 173 -4.50 4.61 1.24
N VAL A 174 -5.00 4.36 2.46
CA VAL A 174 -4.17 4.12 3.64
C VAL A 174 -4.74 2.97 4.48
N PHE A 175 -3.85 2.09 4.93
CA PHE A 175 -4.11 1.13 5.99
C PHE A 175 -3.53 1.64 7.30
N SER A 176 -4.36 1.70 8.34
CA SER A 176 -3.92 2.05 9.69
C SER A 176 -3.46 0.80 10.46
N ALA A 177 -2.44 0.95 11.30
CA ALA A 177 -2.01 -0.13 12.19
C ALA A 177 -3.08 -0.44 13.28
N PRO A 178 -3.14 -1.66 13.79
CA PRO A 178 -2.28 -2.82 13.50
C PRO A 178 -2.60 -3.49 12.16
N HIS A 179 -1.60 -4.11 11.52
CA HIS A 179 -1.75 -4.77 10.23
C HIS A 179 -1.90 -6.27 10.34
N SER A 180 -2.56 -6.88 9.34
CA SER A 180 -2.61 -8.32 9.14
C SER A 180 -2.58 -8.66 7.65
N ILE A 181 -2.18 -9.89 7.33
CA ILE A 181 -2.18 -10.40 5.95
C ILE A 181 -3.60 -10.35 5.36
N GLU A 182 -4.60 -10.70 6.17
CA GLU A 182 -6.01 -10.79 5.77
C GLU A 182 -6.55 -9.43 5.34
N GLN A 183 -6.17 -8.35 6.03
CA GLN A 183 -6.57 -6.97 5.69
C GLN A 183 -6.07 -6.59 4.29
N PHE A 184 -4.78 -6.84 3.99
CA PHE A 184 -4.20 -6.55 2.69
C PHE A 184 -4.80 -7.43 1.59
N VAL A 185 -5.01 -8.72 1.85
CA VAL A 185 -5.63 -9.65 0.88
C VAL A 185 -7.08 -9.28 0.59
N SER A 186 -7.83 -8.81 1.60
CA SER A 186 -9.20 -8.36 1.42
C SER A 186 -9.31 -7.12 0.55
N ASP A 187 -8.55 -6.07 0.88
CA ASP A 187 -8.81 -4.73 0.38
C ASP A 187 -7.97 -4.33 -0.85
N LEU A 188 -6.72 -4.80 -0.98
CA LEU A 188 -5.89 -4.43 -2.14
C LEU A 188 -6.54 -4.77 -3.49
N PRO A 189 -7.19 -5.95 -3.68
CA PRO A 189 -7.89 -6.22 -4.93
C PRO A 189 -9.04 -5.27 -5.23
N ILE A 190 -9.73 -4.82 -4.19
CA ILE A 190 -10.87 -3.89 -4.32
C ILE A 190 -10.35 -2.50 -4.70
N ILE A 191 -9.28 -2.04 -4.06
CA ILE A 191 -8.63 -0.76 -4.32
C ILE A 191 -8.10 -0.71 -5.76
N ILE A 192 -7.34 -1.74 -6.17
CA ILE A 192 -6.66 -1.78 -7.46
C ILE A 192 -7.63 -1.96 -8.63
N LYS A 193 -8.67 -2.79 -8.48
CA LYS A 193 -9.64 -3.07 -9.54
C LYS A 193 -10.83 -2.10 -9.56
N GLY A 194 -11.03 -1.36 -8.50
CA GLY A 194 -12.13 -0.42 -8.32
C GLY A 194 -11.85 0.99 -8.81
N SER A 195 -10.61 1.25 -9.24
CA SER A 195 -10.11 2.55 -9.73
C SER A 195 -10.44 2.78 -11.18
#